data_ba0134d8eb9ff2a0160d5ed9c7528094
#
_entry.id   ba0134d8eb9ff2a0160d5ed9c7528094
#
_cell.length_a   1.000
_cell.length_b   1.000
_cell.length_c   1.000
_cell.angle_alpha   90.00
_cell.angle_beta   90.00
_cell.angle_gamma   90.00
#
_symmetry.space_group_name_H-M   'P 1'
#
loop_
_entity.id
_entity.type
_entity.pdbx_description
1 polymer ?
#
loop_
_entity_poly.entity_id
_entity_poly.type
_entity_poly.pdbx_seq_one_letter_code
_entity_poly.pdbx_strand_id
1 'polypeptide(L)'
;MDPIPALRQGSTTSSDIESVDTNPTTISAASYGPATIKFTTAQALLRAVRQSSSDVIYVEDVSTEDFAKIEQARGERSKFRLKNFSPAQRLLIIVIPTFRHERSHSKLYDFIKGEIKDMDLEDDWGNCNSTTLRAGHGGGASEGDSGGGPSERDDNIHPWPTLVIEAGYSQSLNALRRQMRWWFSASQHQVKIVLLVKLDPLVPGTIIIEHWKEFPREERTGATTTRFGARLEPVNTQRITIQKTLPSTNPRDPLSYGVTRGPLRLSFMDLFLRAPRQGEGDVILRDHHLQRLGASVGRIRQ
;
A
#
# COMPACT_ATOMS: atom_id res chain seq x y z
N MET A 1 -5.36 -67.13 54.05
CA MET A 1 -6.50 -68.05 53.88
C MET A 1 -7.40 -67.47 52.86
N ASP A 2 -7.38 -68.19 51.75
CA ASP A 2 -8.24 -68.04 50.58
C ASP A 2 -9.74 -68.15 50.92
N PRO A 3 -10.73 -68.05 50.04
CA PRO A 3 -10.61 -67.91 48.56
C PRO A 3 -11.64 -66.95 47.90
N ILE A 4 -11.38 -66.71 46.60
CA ILE A 4 -12.32 -66.32 45.55
C ILE A 4 -13.47 -67.31 45.36
N PRO A 5 -14.69 -66.91 44.85
CA PRO A 5 -15.03 -67.21 43.46
C PRO A 5 -15.81 -66.09 42.75
N ALA A 6 -15.50 -65.72 41.51
CA ALA A 6 -15.86 -66.24 40.17
C ALA A 6 -17.33 -66.07 39.73
N LEU A 7 -17.48 -65.29 38.62
CA LEU A 7 -18.37 -65.40 37.46
C LEU A 7 -19.90 -65.29 37.60
N ARG A 8 -20.50 -64.37 36.86
CA ARG A 8 -21.36 -64.67 35.71
C ARG A 8 -21.67 -63.46 34.81
N GLN A 9 -21.65 -63.79 33.56
CA GLN A 9 -22.04 -62.98 32.39
C GLN A 9 -23.55 -62.67 32.37
N GLY A 10 -23.92 -61.56 31.75
CA GLY A 10 -25.27 -61.22 31.34
C GLY A 10 -25.27 -60.16 30.29
N SER A 11 -25.59 -60.55 29.09
CA SER A 11 -25.60 -59.94 27.78
C SER A 11 -26.59 -58.80 27.59
N THR A 12 -26.21 -57.90 26.64
CA THR A 12 -27.01 -57.18 25.59
C THR A 12 -28.03 -56.14 26.08
N THR A 13 -27.79 -54.91 25.66
CA THR A 13 -28.61 -54.27 24.62
C THR A 13 -27.88 -53.07 24.03
N SER A 14 -27.78 -53.08 22.74
CA SER A 14 -27.39 -52.02 21.83
C SER A 14 -28.33 -50.84 22.00
N SER A 15 -27.77 -49.64 22.13
CA SER A 15 -28.46 -48.40 21.75
C SER A 15 -27.46 -47.51 21.06
N ASP A 16 -27.70 -47.32 19.78
CA ASP A 16 -27.01 -46.45 18.89
C ASP A 16 -26.97 -45.03 19.45
N ILE A 17 -25.75 -44.55 19.73
CA ILE A 17 -25.48 -43.10 19.86
C ILE A 17 -24.76 -42.72 18.59
N GLU A 18 -25.47 -42.04 17.72
CA GLU A 18 -24.93 -41.34 16.59
C GLU A 18 -23.80 -40.46 17.06
N SER A 19 -22.60 -40.75 16.60
CA SER A 19 -21.45 -39.86 16.69
C SER A 19 -21.70 -38.71 15.72
N VAL A 20 -22.05 -37.54 16.27
CA VAL A 20 -22.03 -36.30 15.51
C VAL A 20 -20.58 -36.00 15.19
N ASP A 21 -20.20 -36.29 13.97
CA ASP A 21 -18.94 -35.87 13.34
C ASP A 21 -18.93 -34.33 13.27
N THR A 22 -18.41 -33.69 14.29
CA THR A 22 -18.01 -32.30 14.21
C THR A 22 -16.70 -32.23 13.47
N ASN A 23 -16.76 -32.32 12.14
CA ASN A 23 -15.68 -31.89 11.28
C ASN A 23 -15.44 -30.38 11.55
N PRO A 24 -14.27 -29.98 12.04
CA PRO A 24 -13.92 -28.58 12.02
C PRO A 24 -13.83 -28.19 10.53
N THR A 25 -14.76 -27.37 10.08
CA THR A 25 -14.72 -26.73 8.77
C THR A 25 -13.34 -26.11 8.64
N THR A 26 -12.47 -26.78 7.91
CA THR A 26 -11.18 -26.25 7.50
C THR A 26 -11.51 -25.04 6.63
N ILE A 27 -11.46 -23.85 7.23
CA ILE A 27 -11.48 -22.59 6.47
C ILE A 27 -10.26 -22.69 5.58
N SER A 28 -10.49 -23.06 4.32
CA SER A 28 -9.51 -23.00 3.25
C SER A 28 -8.86 -21.64 3.34
N ALA A 29 -7.53 -21.62 3.58
CA ALA A 29 -6.75 -20.41 3.52
C ALA A 29 -6.99 -19.81 2.14
N ALA A 30 -7.91 -18.84 2.07
CA ALA A 30 -8.18 -18.10 0.86
C ALA A 30 -6.83 -17.61 0.37
N SER A 31 -6.48 -17.91 -0.87
CA SER A 31 -5.19 -17.54 -1.44
C SER A 31 -5.06 -16.01 -1.40
N TYR A 32 -4.31 -15.51 -0.44
CA TYR A 32 -4.03 -14.07 -0.27
C TYR A 32 -3.07 -13.54 -1.36
N GLY A 33 -3.02 -14.21 -2.53
CA GLY A 33 -2.23 -13.79 -3.67
C GLY A 33 -3.04 -12.95 -4.66
N PRO A 34 -2.37 -12.12 -5.47
CA PRO A 34 -3.00 -11.38 -6.54
C PRO A 34 -3.60 -12.35 -7.58
N ALA A 35 -4.81 -12.05 -8.04
CA ALA A 35 -5.43 -12.78 -9.14
C ALA A 35 -4.82 -12.33 -10.48
N THR A 36 -4.67 -13.23 -11.44
CA THR A 36 -4.24 -12.90 -12.81
C THR A 36 -5.34 -13.29 -13.78
N ILE A 37 -5.71 -12.37 -14.66
CA ILE A 37 -6.72 -12.60 -15.72
C ILE A 37 -6.24 -12.04 -17.05
N LYS A 38 -6.70 -12.59 -18.16
CA LYS A 38 -6.50 -12.03 -19.49
C LYS A 38 -7.62 -11.05 -19.83
N PHE A 39 -7.25 -9.92 -20.43
CA PHE A 39 -8.23 -8.96 -20.90
C PHE A 39 -9.00 -9.53 -22.10
N THR A 40 -10.31 -9.31 -22.11
CA THR A 40 -11.19 -9.63 -23.25
C THR A 40 -12.05 -8.44 -23.63
N THR A 41 -12.82 -7.90 -22.68
CA THR A 41 -13.59 -6.68 -22.85
C THR A 41 -13.65 -5.89 -21.54
N ALA A 42 -13.85 -4.58 -21.63
CA ALA A 42 -13.99 -3.73 -20.44
C ALA A 42 -15.15 -4.19 -19.55
N GLN A 43 -16.27 -4.63 -20.13
CA GLN A 43 -17.43 -5.13 -19.35
C GLN A 43 -17.12 -6.43 -18.62
N ALA A 44 -16.40 -7.39 -19.27
CA ALA A 44 -15.98 -8.62 -18.64
C ALA A 44 -14.99 -8.34 -17.48
N LEU A 45 -14.05 -7.41 -17.68
CA LEU A 45 -13.14 -6.96 -16.64
C LEU A 45 -13.88 -6.36 -15.45
N LEU A 46 -14.81 -5.42 -15.68
CA LEU A 46 -15.60 -4.81 -14.60
C LEU A 46 -16.41 -5.84 -13.81
N ARG A 47 -16.89 -6.89 -14.48
CA ARG A 47 -17.58 -8.01 -13.82
C ARG A 47 -16.62 -8.82 -12.97
N ALA A 48 -15.44 -9.18 -13.51
CA ALA A 48 -14.39 -9.90 -12.78
C ALA A 48 -13.94 -9.14 -11.53
N VAL A 49 -13.73 -7.82 -11.63
CA VAL A 49 -13.38 -6.96 -10.49
C VAL A 49 -14.45 -6.99 -9.40
N ARG A 50 -15.74 -6.95 -9.77
CA ARG A 50 -16.84 -7.01 -8.79
C ARG A 50 -16.96 -8.35 -8.08
N GLN A 51 -16.55 -9.44 -8.74
CA GLN A 51 -16.63 -10.80 -8.22
C GLN A 51 -15.34 -11.27 -7.55
N SER A 52 -14.27 -10.47 -7.64
CA SER A 52 -12.97 -10.86 -7.10
C SER A 52 -12.97 -10.86 -5.57
N SER A 53 -12.44 -11.92 -5.00
CA SER A 53 -12.07 -12.02 -3.59
C SER A 53 -10.65 -11.46 -3.31
N SER A 54 -9.86 -11.23 -4.36
CA SER A 54 -8.53 -10.63 -4.25
C SER A 54 -8.63 -9.11 -4.30
N ASP A 55 -7.83 -8.42 -3.48
CA ASP A 55 -7.69 -6.97 -3.49
C ASP A 55 -6.74 -6.46 -4.59
N VAL A 56 -6.04 -7.37 -5.29
CA VAL A 56 -5.15 -7.04 -6.43
C VAL A 56 -5.41 -7.97 -7.60
N ILE A 57 -5.59 -7.40 -8.78
CA ILE A 57 -5.78 -8.13 -10.03
C ILE A 57 -4.74 -7.67 -11.04
N TYR A 58 -3.97 -8.62 -11.58
CA TYR A 58 -3.13 -8.41 -12.75
C TYR A 58 -3.95 -8.74 -14.00
N VAL A 59 -4.05 -7.78 -14.92
CA VAL A 59 -4.77 -7.94 -16.19
C VAL A 59 -3.75 -7.93 -17.32
N GLU A 60 -3.57 -9.09 -17.93
CA GLU A 60 -2.65 -9.29 -19.07
C GLU A 60 -3.34 -8.97 -20.40
N ASP A 61 -2.53 -8.74 -21.44
CA ASP A 61 -2.93 -8.48 -22.82
C ASP A 61 -3.76 -7.19 -23.00
N VAL A 62 -3.51 -6.16 -22.16
CA VAL A 62 -4.17 -4.85 -22.28
C VAL A 62 -3.38 -3.96 -23.24
N SER A 63 -3.99 -3.55 -24.36
CA SER A 63 -3.44 -2.54 -25.26
C SER A 63 -3.72 -1.13 -24.75
N THR A 64 -3.11 -0.12 -25.37
CA THR A 64 -3.39 1.30 -25.04
C THR A 64 -4.85 1.68 -25.33
N GLU A 65 -5.41 1.16 -26.44
CA GLU A 65 -6.81 1.36 -26.83
C GLU A 65 -7.75 0.66 -25.83
N ASP A 66 -7.39 -0.52 -25.35
CA ASP A 66 -8.17 -1.25 -24.35
C ASP A 66 -8.14 -0.53 -23.00
N PHE A 67 -6.97 0.01 -22.62
CA PHE A 67 -6.86 0.82 -21.41
C PHE A 67 -7.79 2.04 -21.46
N ALA A 68 -7.84 2.77 -22.58
CA ALA A 68 -8.77 3.89 -22.76
C ALA A 68 -10.25 3.45 -22.64
N LYS A 69 -10.61 2.28 -23.21
CA LYS A 69 -11.97 1.72 -23.02
C LYS A 69 -12.27 1.34 -21.58
N ILE A 70 -11.27 0.82 -20.83
CA ILE A 70 -11.40 0.50 -19.42
C ILE A 70 -11.64 1.77 -18.61
N GLU A 71 -10.88 2.83 -18.84
CA GLU A 71 -11.06 4.12 -18.17
C GLU A 71 -12.45 4.70 -18.43
N GLN A 72 -12.87 4.70 -19.68
CA GLN A 72 -14.22 5.18 -20.05
C GLN A 72 -15.32 4.33 -19.39
N ALA A 73 -15.20 3.01 -19.41
CA ALA A 73 -16.19 2.12 -18.84
C ALA A 73 -16.21 2.12 -17.30
N ARG A 74 -15.09 2.42 -16.68
CA ARG A 74 -14.97 2.54 -15.22
C ARG A 74 -15.85 3.64 -14.67
N GLY A 75 -15.89 4.82 -15.33
CA GLY A 75 -16.59 6.00 -14.85
C GLY A 75 -16.09 6.50 -13.47
N GLU A 76 -16.64 7.61 -13.00
CA GLU A 76 -16.20 8.26 -11.76
C GLU A 76 -16.57 7.50 -10.46
N ARG A 77 -17.56 6.61 -10.51
CA ARG A 77 -18.12 5.93 -9.32
C ARG A 77 -17.51 4.55 -9.03
N SER A 78 -16.45 4.18 -9.71
CA SER A 78 -15.86 2.85 -9.53
C SER A 78 -15.06 2.75 -8.24
N LYS A 79 -15.20 1.61 -7.56
CA LYS A 79 -14.56 1.33 -6.27
C LYS A 79 -13.18 0.68 -6.41
N PHE A 80 -12.52 0.79 -7.55
CA PHE A 80 -11.18 0.23 -7.78
C PHE A 80 -10.26 1.26 -8.43
N ARG A 81 -8.95 1.06 -8.28
CA ARG A 81 -7.91 1.95 -8.80
C ARG A 81 -7.18 1.29 -9.95
N LEU A 82 -6.89 2.07 -10.98
CA LEU A 82 -5.98 1.68 -12.07
C LEU A 82 -4.55 1.97 -11.60
N LYS A 83 -3.99 1.01 -10.87
CA LYS A 83 -2.77 1.22 -10.08
C LYS A 83 -1.51 1.37 -10.92
N ASN A 84 -1.41 0.63 -12.01
CA ASN A 84 -0.31 0.76 -12.95
C ASN A 84 -0.71 0.16 -14.31
N PHE A 85 -0.59 0.92 -15.37
CA PHE A 85 -0.68 0.43 -16.73
C PHE A 85 0.67 0.54 -17.42
N SER A 86 1.19 -0.58 -17.89
CA SER A 86 2.44 -0.68 -18.67
C SER A 86 2.11 -1.08 -20.12
N PRO A 87 2.12 -0.15 -21.06
CA PRO A 87 1.88 -0.46 -22.48
C PRO A 87 2.89 -1.46 -23.04
N ALA A 88 4.18 -1.31 -22.67
CA ALA A 88 5.25 -2.19 -23.14
C ALA A 88 5.08 -3.65 -22.69
N GLN A 89 4.52 -3.86 -21.50
CA GLN A 89 4.24 -5.19 -20.96
C GLN A 89 2.80 -5.64 -21.25
N ARG A 90 1.95 -4.77 -21.81
CA ARG A 90 0.51 -5.01 -21.99
C ARG A 90 -0.16 -5.44 -20.69
N LEU A 91 0.28 -4.87 -19.58
CA LEU A 91 -0.13 -5.24 -18.22
C LEU A 91 -0.82 -4.07 -17.51
N LEU A 92 -1.99 -4.34 -16.95
CA LEU A 92 -2.68 -3.43 -16.05
C LEU A 92 -2.79 -4.04 -14.65
N ILE A 93 -2.42 -3.29 -13.63
CA ILE A 93 -2.61 -3.67 -12.24
C ILE A 93 -3.83 -2.90 -11.70
N ILE A 94 -4.81 -3.64 -11.21
CA ILE A 94 -5.99 -3.09 -10.55
C ILE A 94 -5.90 -3.39 -9.06
N VAL A 95 -6.17 -2.38 -8.23
CA VAL A 95 -6.33 -2.52 -6.79
C VAL A 95 -7.78 -2.27 -6.41
N ILE A 96 -8.38 -3.21 -5.69
CA ILE A 96 -9.70 -3.09 -5.07
C ILE A 96 -9.45 -2.68 -3.62
N PRO A 97 -9.68 -1.41 -3.26
CA PRO A 97 -9.33 -0.91 -1.94
C PRO A 97 -10.11 -1.63 -0.85
N THR A 98 -9.39 -2.22 0.09
CA THR A 98 -9.98 -2.68 1.35
C THR A 98 -9.98 -1.56 2.36
N PHE A 99 -10.81 -1.66 3.40
CA PHE A 99 -10.82 -0.65 4.46
C PHE A 99 -9.44 -0.49 5.15
N ARG A 100 -8.68 -1.58 5.30
CA ARG A 100 -7.32 -1.52 5.86
C ARG A 100 -6.36 -0.77 4.96
N HIS A 101 -6.43 -1.07 3.66
CA HIS A 101 -5.66 -0.38 2.64
C HIS A 101 -5.94 1.13 2.68
N GLU A 102 -7.20 1.53 2.52
CA GLU A 102 -7.60 2.94 2.55
C GLU A 102 -7.18 3.64 3.85
N ARG A 103 -7.38 3.00 4.99
CA ARG A 103 -7.06 3.58 6.28
C ARG A 103 -5.57 3.78 6.51
N SER A 104 -4.73 2.91 5.93
CA SER A 104 -3.29 2.98 6.13
C SER A 104 -2.66 4.20 5.46
N HIS A 105 -2.96 4.44 4.19
CA HIS A 105 -2.39 5.58 3.47
C HIS A 105 -3.08 6.90 3.83
N SER A 106 -4.42 6.91 3.95
CA SER A 106 -5.15 8.15 4.26
C SER A 106 -4.79 8.67 5.65
N LYS A 107 -4.69 7.79 6.66
CA LYS A 107 -4.33 8.22 8.01
C LYS A 107 -2.89 8.71 8.11
N LEU A 108 -1.95 8.08 7.40
CA LEU A 108 -0.57 8.57 7.31
C LEU A 108 -0.54 9.95 6.65
N TYR A 109 -1.27 10.13 5.56
CA TYR A 109 -1.37 11.40 4.86
C TYR A 109 -2.02 12.49 5.71
N ASP A 110 -3.07 12.16 6.50
CA ASP A 110 -3.70 13.10 7.44
C ASP A 110 -2.71 13.63 8.48
N PHE A 111 -1.81 12.78 8.99
CA PHE A 111 -0.76 13.24 9.91
C PHE A 111 0.23 14.18 9.24
N ILE A 112 0.64 13.87 7.99
CA ILE A 112 1.52 14.75 7.21
C ILE A 112 0.85 16.12 6.98
N LYS A 113 -0.43 16.13 6.58
CA LYS A 113 -1.19 17.37 6.41
C LYS A 113 -1.37 18.14 7.73
N GLY A 114 -1.49 17.42 8.84
CA GLY A 114 -1.52 18.05 10.17
C GLY A 114 -0.25 18.84 10.47
N GLU A 115 0.92 18.26 10.26
CA GLU A 115 2.21 18.94 10.45
C GLU A 115 2.38 20.12 9.48
N ILE A 116 1.89 20.00 8.22
CA ILE A 116 1.90 21.10 7.23
C ILE A 116 0.98 22.25 7.71
N LYS A 117 -0.21 21.92 8.21
CA LYS A 117 -1.14 22.89 8.78
C LYS A 117 -0.58 23.61 10.01
N ASP A 118 0.14 22.89 10.87
CA ASP A 118 0.77 23.47 12.07
C ASP A 118 1.87 24.49 11.71
N MET A 119 2.32 24.50 10.44
CA MET A 119 3.24 25.51 9.86
C MET A 119 2.50 26.62 9.08
N ASP A 120 1.15 26.68 9.12
CA ASP A 120 0.31 27.60 8.34
C ASP A 120 0.48 27.48 6.80
N LEU A 121 0.75 26.26 6.31
CA LEU A 121 1.02 25.96 4.89
C LEU A 121 -0.10 25.11 4.24
N GLU A 122 -1.29 25.08 4.82
CA GLU A 122 -2.42 24.26 4.29
C GLU A 122 -2.85 24.73 2.89
N ASP A 123 -2.88 26.04 2.65
CA ASP A 123 -3.23 26.65 1.36
C ASP A 123 -2.11 26.52 0.32
N ASP A 124 -0.87 26.36 0.77
CA ASP A 124 0.30 26.16 -0.09
C ASP A 124 0.48 24.68 -0.50
N TRP A 125 -0.42 23.79 -0.07
CA TRP A 125 -0.33 22.34 -0.31
C TRP A 125 -1.53 21.79 -1.08
N GLY A 126 -1.30 21.45 -2.36
CA GLY A 126 -2.28 20.77 -3.22
C GLY A 126 -2.34 19.27 -2.97
N ASN A 127 -3.56 18.72 -2.94
CA ASN A 127 -3.77 17.27 -2.83
C ASN A 127 -3.86 16.62 -4.22
N CYS A 128 -3.06 15.61 -4.47
CA CYS A 128 -3.15 14.76 -5.65
C CYS A 128 -3.92 13.48 -5.30
N ASN A 129 -5.22 13.60 -5.07
CA ASN A 129 -6.08 12.44 -4.81
C ASN A 129 -6.04 11.46 -5.99
N SER A 130 -6.97 10.52 -6.11
CA SER A 130 -7.06 9.47 -7.15
C SER A 130 -7.00 9.96 -8.62
N THR A 131 -6.13 10.92 -8.91
CA THR A 131 -5.89 11.43 -10.27
C THR A 131 -5.02 10.44 -11.05
N THR A 132 -5.47 10.05 -12.23
CA THR A 132 -4.66 9.24 -13.14
C THR A 132 -3.55 10.10 -13.72
N LEU A 133 -2.31 9.88 -13.32
CA LEU A 133 -1.13 10.53 -13.87
C LEU A 133 -0.53 9.68 -15.00
N ARG A 134 -0.10 10.34 -16.07
CA ARG A 134 0.39 9.69 -17.28
C ARG A 134 1.84 10.08 -17.56
N ALA A 135 2.66 9.07 -17.77
CA ALA A 135 4.02 9.30 -18.26
C ALA A 135 3.98 9.79 -19.72
N GLY A 136 4.90 10.68 -20.09
CA GLY A 136 5.05 11.11 -21.46
C GLY A 136 5.41 9.96 -22.40
N HIS A 137 5.15 10.14 -23.71
CA HIS A 137 5.56 9.22 -24.79
C HIS A 137 5.16 7.75 -24.59
N GLY A 138 3.95 7.47 -24.10
CA GLY A 138 3.45 6.09 -23.97
C GLY A 138 4.03 5.34 -22.76
N GLY A 139 4.61 6.02 -21.79
CA GLY A 139 5.26 5.43 -20.60
C GLY A 139 4.30 4.85 -19.54
N GLY A 140 3.00 4.78 -19.84
CA GLY A 140 2.00 4.20 -18.95
C GLY A 140 1.27 5.23 -18.10
N ALA A 141 0.40 4.74 -17.22
CA ALA A 141 -0.44 5.55 -16.34
C ALA A 141 -0.55 4.90 -14.95
N SER A 142 -0.75 5.72 -13.92
CA SER A 142 -0.94 5.24 -12.55
C SER A 142 -1.76 6.20 -11.70
N GLU A 143 -2.44 5.64 -10.70
CA GLU A 143 -3.14 6.36 -9.64
C GLU A 143 -2.43 6.08 -8.30
N GLY A 144 -1.94 7.13 -7.64
CA GLY A 144 -1.41 7.03 -6.28
C GLY A 144 -2.52 6.79 -5.25
N ASP A 145 -2.19 6.23 -4.10
CA ASP A 145 -3.19 6.08 -3.03
C ASP A 145 -3.42 7.40 -2.31
N SER A 146 -2.36 8.12 -1.99
CA SER A 146 -2.38 9.51 -1.50
C SER A 146 -1.16 10.23 -2.00
N GLY A 147 -1.23 11.54 -2.05
CA GLY A 147 -0.10 12.37 -2.47
C GLY A 147 -0.44 13.84 -2.52
N GLY A 148 0.57 14.65 -2.72
CA GLY A 148 0.43 16.08 -2.85
C GLY A 148 1.74 16.77 -3.17
N GLY A 149 1.67 18.08 -3.29
CA GLY A 149 2.81 18.92 -3.57
C GLY A 149 2.44 20.40 -3.46
N PRO A 150 3.39 21.32 -3.74
CA PRO A 150 3.12 22.75 -3.67
C PRO A 150 1.99 23.14 -4.63
N SER A 151 1.03 23.96 -4.10
CA SER A 151 -0.13 24.47 -4.90
C SER A 151 0.31 25.32 -6.07
N GLU A 152 1.44 26.05 -5.97
CA GLU A 152 2.00 26.84 -7.07
C GLU A 152 2.27 26.03 -8.34
N ARG A 153 2.26 24.70 -8.25
CA ARG A 153 2.43 23.80 -9.42
C ARG A 153 1.10 23.52 -10.13
N ASP A 154 -0.04 23.87 -9.54
CA ASP A 154 -1.38 23.60 -10.10
C ASP A 154 -1.64 24.38 -11.39
N ASP A 155 -0.89 25.45 -11.67
CA ASP A 155 -0.92 26.20 -12.93
C ASP A 155 -0.40 25.40 -14.15
N ASN A 156 0.23 24.25 -13.91
CA ASN A 156 0.65 23.33 -14.96
C ASN A 156 -0.45 22.32 -15.27
N ILE A 157 -0.70 22.03 -16.53
CA ILE A 157 -1.80 21.19 -17.05
C ILE A 157 -1.82 19.75 -16.50
N HIS A 158 -0.85 19.30 -15.75
CA HIS A 158 -0.83 18.04 -14.96
C HIS A 158 0.41 18.04 -14.05
N PRO A 159 0.37 18.72 -12.90
CA PRO A 159 1.51 18.77 -12.00
C PRO A 159 1.74 17.40 -11.36
N TRP A 160 2.96 16.89 -11.42
CA TRP A 160 3.34 15.72 -10.65
C TRP A 160 3.45 16.09 -9.17
N PRO A 161 2.91 15.30 -8.26
CA PRO A 161 3.09 15.55 -6.82
C PRO A 161 4.56 15.43 -6.42
N THR A 162 4.97 16.11 -5.36
CA THR A 162 6.30 15.92 -4.77
C THR A 162 6.34 14.74 -3.82
N LEU A 163 5.19 14.40 -3.21
CA LEU A 163 5.00 13.26 -2.32
C LEU A 163 3.96 12.30 -2.89
N VAL A 164 4.31 11.01 -2.94
CA VAL A 164 3.37 9.92 -3.24
C VAL A 164 3.41 8.89 -2.11
N ILE A 165 2.25 8.40 -1.71
CA ILE A 165 2.07 7.30 -0.76
C ILE A 165 1.42 6.14 -1.49
N GLU A 166 2.04 4.97 -1.39
CA GLU A 166 1.59 3.71 -1.96
C GLU A 166 1.39 2.69 -0.86
N ALA A 167 0.20 2.17 -0.74
CA ALA A 167 -0.13 1.15 0.24
C ALA A 167 -0.32 -0.23 -0.40
N GLY A 168 -0.07 -1.30 0.35
CA GLY A 168 -0.32 -2.66 -0.11
C GLY A 168 -0.67 -3.58 1.04
N TYR A 169 -1.72 -4.38 0.85
CA TYR A 169 -2.11 -5.44 1.77
C TYR A 169 -1.65 -6.79 1.22
N SER A 170 -2.27 -7.35 0.18
CA SER A 170 -1.81 -8.58 -0.47
C SER A 170 -0.64 -8.34 -1.43
N GLN A 171 -0.49 -7.14 -1.96
CA GLN A 171 0.61 -6.76 -2.84
C GLN A 171 1.96 -6.90 -2.13
N SER A 172 2.92 -7.58 -2.75
CA SER A 172 4.26 -7.75 -2.17
C SER A 172 5.03 -6.43 -2.10
N LEU A 173 5.97 -6.33 -1.14
CA LEU A 173 6.83 -5.15 -1.03
C LEU A 173 7.67 -4.91 -2.31
N ASN A 174 8.09 -6.00 -2.99
CA ASN A 174 8.78 -5.87 -4.27
C ASN A 174 7.89 -5.30 -5.38
N ALA A 175 6.59 -5.62 -5.38
CA ALA A 175 5.65 -5.01 -6.31
C ALA A 175 5.47 -3.50 -6.03
N LEU A 176 5.35 -3.12 -4.75
CA LEU A 176 5.32 -1.70 -4.35
C LEU A 176 6.61 -0.96 -4.74
N ARG A 177 7.77 -1.60 -4.58
CA ARG A 177 9.06 -1.00 -5.01
C ARG A 177 9.18 -0.84 -6.52
N ARG A 178 8.55 -1.71 -7.34
CA ARG A 178 8.45 -1.49 -8.79
C ARG A 178 7.60 -0.26 -9.09
N GLN A 179 6.47 -0.11 -8.39
CA GLN A 179 5.60 1.06 -8.51
C GLN A 179 6.32 2.36 -8.12
N MET A 180 7.10 2.34 -7.04
CA MET A 180 7.93 3.48 -6.62
C MET A 180 8.90 3.91 -7.71
N ARG A 181 9.60 2.97 -8.36
CA ARG A 181 10.51 3.29 -9.48
C ARG A 181 9.77 3.92 -10.65
N TRP A 182 8.57 3.45 -10.94
CA TRP A 182 7.72 4.04 -11.96
C TRP A 182 7.40 5.51 -11.64
N TRP A 183 7.05 5.84 -10.40
CA TRP A 183 6.77 7.21 -9.98
C TRP A 183 7.93 8.15 -10.25
N PHE A 184 9.14 7.80 -9.88
CA PHE A 184 10.32 8.62 -10.14
C PHE A 184 10.61 8.78 -11.64
N SER A 185 10.62 7.68 -12.39
CA SER A 185 10.95 7.72 -13.82
C SER A 185 9.86 8.40 -14.67
N ALA A 186 8.58 8.10 -14.40
CA ALA A 186 7.44 8.62 -15.16
C ALA A 186 7.27 10.12 -14.96
N SER A 187 7.55 10.63 -13.76
CA SER A 187 7.49 12.05 -13.41
C SER A 187 8.71 12.83 -13.91
N GLN A 188 9.68 12.20 -14.57
CA GLN A 188 10.98 12.82 -14.89
C GLN A 188 11.63 13.42 -13.63
N HIS A 189 11.64 12.67 -12.53
CA HIS A 189 12.21 13.05 -11.24
C HIS A 189 11.51 14.24 -10.53
N GLN A 190 10.27 14.58 -10.93
CA GLN A 190 9.49 15.62 -10.27
C GLN A 190 8.90 15.13 -8.93
N VAL A 191 8.56 13.85 -8.81
CA VAL A 191 8.28 13.21 -7.52
C VAL A 191 9.60 13.15 -6.73
N LYS A 192 9.57 13.61 -5.48
CA LYS A 192 10.77 13.69 -4.63
C LYS A 192 10.78 12.63 -3.54
N ILE A 193 9.60 12.29 -3.04
CA ILE A 193 9.42 11.32 -1.96
C ILE A 193 8.36 10.31 -2.35
N VAL A 194 8.68 9.03 -2.20
CA VAL A 194 7.68 7.95 -2.25
C VAL A 194 7.70 7.20 -0.92
N LEU A 195 6.55 7.15 -0.26
CA LEU A 195 6.33 6.34 0.95
C LEU A 195 5.61 5.06 0.55
N LEU A 196 6.21 3.92 0.87
CA LEU A 196 5.56 2.62 0.73
C LEU A 196 5.04 2.16 2.08
N VAL A 197 3.75 1.87 2.17
CA VAL A 197 3.09 1.40 3.39
C VAL A 197 2.64 -0.05 3.18
N LYS A 198 3.42 -1.00 3.68
CA LYS A 198 3.11 -2.42 3.58
C LYS A 198 2.44 -2.93 4.84
N LEU A 199 1.22 -3.40 4.71
CA LEU A 199 0.51 -4.15 5.74
C LEU A 199 0.88 -5.63 5.60
N ASP A 200 1.30 -6.27 6.69
CA ASP A 200 1.64 -7.69 6.64
C ASP A 200 0.37 -8.54 6.89
N PRO A 201 -0.10 -9.32 5.89
CA PRO A 201 -1.25 -10.19 6.07
C PRO A 201 -0.95 -11.40 6.95
N LEU A 202 0.33 -11.82 7.05
CA LEU A 202 0.76 -13.00 7.81
C LEU A 202 1.02 -12.66 9.28
N VAL A 203 1.41 -11.40 9.57
CA VAL A 203 1.63 -10.92 10.93
C VAL A 203 0.69 -9.74 11.20
N PRO A 204 -0.56 -10.02 11.62
CA PRO A 204 -1.56 -8.99 11.88
C PRO A 204 -1.05 -7.92 12.85
N GLY A 205 -1.28 -6.66 12.52
CA GLY A 205 -0.83 -5.53 13.33
C GLY A 205 0.61 -5.09 13.04
N THR A 206 1.24 -5.64 12.00
CA THR A 206 2.54 -5.17 11.52
C THR A 206 2.36 -4.28 10.29
N ILE A 207 2.98 -3.09 10.36
CA ILE A 207 3.04 -2.13 9.24
C ILE A 207 4.51 -1.79 9.02
N ILE A 208 4.95 -1.87 7.76
CA ILE A 208 6.27 -1.43 7.34
C ILE A 208 6.10 -0.17 6.51
N ILE A 209 6.83 0.89 6.85
CA ILE A 209 6.90 2.12 6.07
C ILE A 209 8.32 2.22 5.51
N GLU A 210 8.46 2.32 4.20
CA GLU A 210 9.73 2.61 3.54
C GLU A 210 9.67 4.03 2.96
N HIS A 211 10.69 4.83 3.26
CA HIS A 211 10.89 6.18 2.73
C HIS A 211 11.93 6.13 1.61
N TRP A 212 11.51 6.44 0.40
CA TRP A 212 12.34 6.41 -0.79
C TRP A 212 12.53 7.81 -1.37
N LYS A 213 13.78 8.10 -1.74
CA LYS A 213 14.22 9.31 -2.44
C LYS A 213 15.21 8.95 -3.53
N GLU A 214 15.43 9.85 -4.46
CA GLU A 214 16.49 9.68 -5.46
C GLU A 214 17.74 10.46 -5.06
N PHE A 215 18.90 9.83 -5.31
CA PHE A 215 20.21 10.44 -5.13
C PHE A 215 21.06 10.24 -6.39
N PRO A 216 22.00 11.15 -6.66
CA PRO A 216 22.99 10.95 -7.70
C PRO A 216 23.76 9.64 -7.43
N ARG A 217 23.88 8.82 -8.48
CA ARG A 217 24.72 7.62 -8.39
C ARG A 217 26.18 8.04 -8.24
N GLU A 218 26.86 7.46 -7.24
CA GLU A 218 28.31 7.63 -7.13
C GLU A 218 29.01 7.04 -8.36
N GLU A 219 29.74 7.87 -9.08
CA GLU A 219 30.58 7.40 -10.19
C GLU A 219 31.76 6.59 -9.62
N ARG A 220 31.96 5.40 -10.15
CA ARG A 220 33.16 4.63 -9.82
C ARG A 220 34.38 5.37 -10.34
N THR A 221 35.38 5.63 -9.51
CA THR A 221 36.66 6.22 -9.85
C THR A 221 37.28 5.44 -11.04
N GLY A 222 37.45 6.10 -12.19
CA GLY A 222 38.01 5.49 -13.41
C GLY A 222 36.99 5.22 -14.54
N ALA A 223 35.72 5.51 -14.36
CA ALA A 223 34.76 5.46 -15.46
C ALA A 223 34.81 6.78 -16.26
N THR A 224 35.29 6.74 -17.50
CA THR A 224 35.18 7.85 -18.45
C THR A 224 33.71 8.02 -18.88
N THR A 225 32.97 8.88 -18.16
CA THR A 225 31.60 9.21 -18.49
C THR A 225 31.56 10.22 -19.62
N THR A 226 31.46 9.74 -20.83
CA THR A 226 31.25 10.57 -22.01
C THR A 226 29.78 10.79 -22.34
N ARG A 227 28.87 10.91 -21.39
CA ARG A 227 27.51 11.46 -21.66
C ARG A 227 26.62 11.45 -20.41
N PHE A 228 26.01 12.64 -20.17
CA PHE A 228 24.84 12.94 -19.38
C PHE A 228 24.98 12.95 -17.85
N GLY A 229 24.32 13.98 -17.26
CA GLY A 229 24.27 14.30 -15.84
C GLY A 229 24.06 13.11 -14.92
N ALA A 230 24.46 13.26 -13.68
CA ALA A 230 24.42 12.19 -12.66
C ALA A 230 23.10 11.42 -12.73
N ARG A 231 23.18 10.12 -13.06
CA ARG A 231 22.00 9.23 -13.06
C ARG A 231 21.47 9.14 -11.66
N LEU A 232 20.20 9.51 -11.46
CA LEU A 232 19.54 9.38 -10.17
C LEU A 232 19.15 7.92 -9.92
N GLU A 233 19.36 7.46 -8.67
CA GLU A 233 18.96 6.13 -8.23
C GLU A 233 18.06 6.22 -7.00
N PRO A 234 16.94 5.47 -6.96
CA PRO A 234 16.08 5.40 -5.78
C PRO A 234 16.80 4.68 -4.64
N VAL A 235 16.85 5.35 -3.48
CA VAL A 235 17.45 4.84 -2.24
C VAL A 235 16.40 4.81 -1.15
N ASN A 236 16.34 3.70 -0.41
CA ASN A 236 15.54 3.61 0.81
C ASN A 236 16.30 4.30 1.94
N THR A 237 15.89 5.52 2.26
CA THR A 237 16.55 6.34 3.29
C THR A 237 16.12 5.98 4.70
N GLN A 238 14.92 5.40 4.86
CA GLN A 238 14.42 4.98 6.16
C GLN A 238 13.41 3.84 6.00
N ARG A 239 13.51 2.85 6.89
CA ARG A 239 12.51 1.78 7.02
C ARG A 239 12.04 1.72 8.46
N ILE A 240 10.78 2.03 8.68
CA ILE A 240 10.12 2.02 9.98
C ILE A 240 9.26 0.76 10.07
N THR A 241 9.25 0.12 11.24
CA THR A 241 8.32 -0.97 11.54
C THR A 241 7.44 -0.57 12.71
N ILE A 242 6.14 -0.67 12.52
CA ILE A 242 5.12 -0.51 13.55
C ILE A 242 4.56 -1.89 13.82
N GLN A 243 4.62 -2.36 15.05
CA GLN A 243 4.20 -3.71 15.40
C GLN A 243 3.42 -3.71 16.70
N LYS A 244 2.35 -4.49 16.75
CA LYS A 244 1.62 -4.73 17.99
C LYS A 244 2.52 -5.54 18.95
N THR A 245 2.85 -4.98 20.11
CA THR A 245 3.84 -5.54 21.05
C THR A 245 3.21 -6.32 22.19
N LEU A 246 1.96 -6.02 22.54
CA LEU A 246 1.27 -6.66 23.65
C LEU A 246 -0.02 -7.32 23.17
N PRO A 247 -0.41 -8.47 23.76
CA PRO A 247 -1.76 -8.98 23.63
C PRO A 247 -2.71 -8.07 24.41
N SER A 248 -2.74 -6.79 24.03
CA SER A 248 -3.62 -5.81 24.65
C SER A 248 -5.06 -6.23 24.43
N THR A 249 -5.85 -6.18 25.49
CA THR A 249 -7.30 -6.33 25.45
C THR A 249 -7.97 -5.26 24.59
N ASN A 250 -7.29 -4.13 24.35
CA ASN A 250 -7.75 -3.04 23.49
C ASN A 250 -6.84 -2.82 22.27
N PRO A 251 -7.17 -3.41 21.09
CA PRO A 251 -6.40 -3.18 19.88
C PRO A 251 -6.47 -1.72 19.35
N ARG A 252 -7.28 -0.87 20.01
CA ARG A 252 -7.43 0.55 19.65
C ARG A 252 -6.47 1.45 20.43
N ASP A 253 -5.78 0.89 21.41
CA ASP A 253 -4.82 1.65 22.21
C ASP A 253 -3.51 1.83 21.42
N PRO A 254 -3.12 3.07 21.09
CA PRO A 254 -1.85 3.36 20.42
C PRO A 254 -0.63 2.82 21.18
N LEU A 255 -0.66 2.80 22.50
CA LEU A 255 0.43 2.31 23.34
C LEU A 255 0.67 0.79 23.20
N SER A 256 -0.28 0.05 22.59
CA SER A 256 -0.10 -1.36 22.25
C SER A 256 0.82 -1.59 21.05
N TYR A 257 1.27 -0.52 20.40
CA TYR A 257 2.12 -0.60 19.21
C TYR A 257 3.51 -0.03 19.49
N GLY A 258 4.54 -0.84 19.25
CA GLY A 258 5.94 -0.42 19.25
C GLY A 258 6.32 0.14 17.89
N VAL A 259 7.19 1.14 17.88
CA VAL A 259 7.78 1.76 16.69
C VAL A 259 9.27 1.51 16.70
N THR A 260 9.80 1.00 15.60
CA THR A 260 11.24 0.78 15.43
C THR A 260 11.75 1.66 14.30
N ARG A 261 12.85 2.37 14.54
CA ARG A 261 13.49 3.33 13.62
C ARG A 261 12.61 4.53 13.25
N GLY A 262 11.67 4.96 14.15
CA GLY A 262 11.05 6.27 14.08
C GLY A 262 12.00 7.38 14.55
N PRO A 263 11.58 8.66 14.47
CA PRO A 263 10.40 9.18 13.79
C PRO A 263 10.53 9.18 12.27
N LEU A 264 9.40 9.27 11.52
CA LEU A 264 9.45 9.51 10.08
C LEU A 264 9.69 11.01 9.84
N ARG A 265 10.75 11.31 9.08
CA ARG A 265 11.10 12.69 8.72
C ARG A 265 11.02 12.89 7.21
N LEU A 266 10.26 13.89 6.77
CA LEU A 266 10.15 14.30 5.37
C LEU A 266 10.76 15.70 5.24
N SER A 267 11.72 15.83 4.32
CA SER A 267 12.43 17.09 4.08
C SER A 267 11.49 18.16 3.53
N PHE A 268 11.48 19.34 4.16
CA PHE A 268 10.73 20.48 3.69
C PHE A 268 11.10 20.86 2.24
N MET A 269 12.40 20.85 1.93
CA MET A 269 12.91 21.16 0.58
C MET A 269 12.35 20.20 -0.47
N ASP A 270 12.21 18.92 -0.15
CA ASP A 270 11.65 17.92 -1.08
C ASP A 270 10.13 18.06 -1.23
N LEU A 271 9.42 18.46 -0.16
CA LEU A 271 7.97 18.64 -0.19
C LEU A 271 7.59 19.93 -0.94
N PHE A 272 8.21 21.07 -0.60
CA PHE A 272 7.83 22.39 -1.07
C PHE A 272 8.73 22.96 -2.16
N LEU A 273 9.84 22.30 -2.51
CA LEU A 273 10.81 22.69 -3.56
C LEU A 273 11.44 24.07 -3.32
N ARG A 274 11.44 24.55 -2.09
CA ARG A 274 12.04 25.80 -1.64
C ARG A 274 12.64 25.67 -0.24
N ALA A 275 13.49 26.57 0.13
CA ALA A 275 14.01 26.64 1.49
C ALA A 275 12.90 27.01 2.51
N PRO A 276 12.93 26.47 3.72
CA PRO A 276 11.99 26.84 4.77
C PRO A 276 12.20 28.30 5.21
N ARG A 277 11.10 28.99 5.52
CA ARG A 277 11.07 30.31 6.14
C ARG A 277 11.04 30.17 7.67
N GLN A 278 11.03 31.32 8.38
CA GLN A 278 10.89 31.28 9.84
C GLN A 278 9.55 30.61 10.24
N GLY A 279 9.62 29.65 11.13
CA GLY A 279 8.48 28.86 11.57
C GLY A 279 8.19 27.61 10.72
N GLU A 280 8.82 27.47 9.55
CA GLU A 280 8.70 26.32 8.68
C GLU A 280 9.86 25.32 8.92
N GLY A 281 9.65 24.05 8.56
CA GLY A 281 10.69 23.03 8.67
C GLY A 281 10.25 21.66 8.17
N ASP A 282 11.06 20.65 8.42
CA ASP A 282 10.76 19.28 8.03
C ASP A 282 9.49 18.76 8.72
N VAL A 283 8.68 18.04 7.98
CA VAL A 283 7.53 17.31 8.54
C VAL A 283 8.04 16.10 9.34
N ILE A 284 7.68 16.03 10.63
CA ILE A 284 8.20 15.00 11.54
C ILE A 284 7.04 14.24 12.20
N LEU A 285 6.76 13.03 11.72
CA LEU A 285 5.82 12.16 12.38
C LEU A 285 6.50 11.38 13.49
N ARG A 286 6.29 11.83 14.75
CA ARG A 286 6.84 11.21 15.96
C ARG A 286 6.21 9.84 16.20
N ASP A 287 6.81 9.05 17.08
CA ASP A 287 6.38 7.69 17.38
C ASP A 287 4.90 7.61 17.80
N HIS A 288 4.37 8.59 18.51
CA HIS A 288 2.95 8.61 18.86
C HIS A 288 2.01 8.72 17.64
N HIS A 289 2.39 9.42 16.56
CA HIS A 289 1.64 9.45 15.31
C HIS A 289 1.64 8.05 14.66
N LEU A 290 2.80 7.40 14.64
CA LEU A 290 2.98 6.07 14.06
C LEU A 290 2.25 4.99 14.87
N GLN A 291 2.24 5.09 16.20
CA GLN A 291 1.44 4.24 17.08
C GLN A 291 -0.07 4.40 16.82
N ARG A 292 -0.54 5.66 16.67
CA ARG A 292 -1.94 5.96 16.28
C ARG A 292 -2.29 5.40 14.89
N LEU A 293 -1.33 5.38 13.95
CA LEU A 293 -1.51 4.72 12.65
C LEU A 293 -1.72 3.21 12.87
N GLY A 294 -0.86 2.54 13.64
CA GLY A 294 -0.99 1.12 13.99
C GLY A 294 -2.36 0.80 14.59
N ALA A 295 -2.78 1.55 15.60
CA ALA A 295 -4.08 1.39 16.25
C ALA A 295 -5.26 1.64 15.30
N SER A 296 -5.12 2.56 14.34
CA SER A 296 -6.18 2.86 13.37
C SER A 296 -6.43 1.72 12.39
N VAL A 297 -5.37 1.04 11.96
CA VAL A 297 -5.43 -0.09 11.03
C VAL A 297 -5.83 -1.39 11.73
N GLY A 298 -5.44 -1.56 13.00
CA GLY A 298 -5.79 -2.72 13.83
C GLY A 298 -7.25 -2.81 14.28
N ARG A 299 -8.08 -1.79 14.01
CA ARG A 299 -9.48 -1.69 14.45
C ARG A 299 -10.46 -2.69 13.85
N ILE A 300 -10.06 -3.48 12.87
CA ILE A 300 -10.99 -4.29 12.09
C ILE A 300 -11.14 -5.65 12.73
N ARG A 301 -12.34 -5.95 13.22
CA ARG A 301 -12.78 -7.33 13.49
C ARG A 301 -12.77 -8.09 12.15
N GLN A 302 -12.25 -9.29 12.19
CA GLN A 302 -12.40 -10.28 11.11
C GLN A 302 -13.87 -10.55 10.86
#